data_f67a7541a25509484fd956c220ad4a41
#
_entry.id   f67a7541a25509484fd956c220ad4a41
#
_cell.length_a   1.000
_cell.length_b   1.000
_cell.length_c   1.000
_cell.angle_alpha   90.00
_cell.angle_beta   90.00
_cell.angle_gamma   90.00
#
_symmetry.space_group_name_H-M   'P 1'
#
loop_
_entity.id
_entity.type
_entity.pdbx_description
1 polymer ?
#
loop_
_entity_poly.entity_id
_entity_poly.type
_entity_poly.pdbx_seq_one_letter_code
_entity_poly.pdbx_strand_id
1 'polypeptide(L)'
;GCTALTTVGDLRSLKAVPDKLFYCLKDLLSVGDLSSATSIGKDAFYGCSKLASIGDMSNVRTIGEYAFSNCKALTSLPELPRLNSIGSSAFADCTALTSVGNLTNVTTLGTCAFNSCKALKTIGDLSKVTSIGYSTFGFCTALESVGNMSSVTSIDSYAFEGCSSLVRVGNMSNVESIDSNGFVNCSALEHVDELDKITSIGQYAFMGCTALKSIGSLHNLETIGKGAFNGCSALEHVDDLYSLTRLESGAFAHCASLISVDWSDKLTAIGDNAFLNCTLLR
;
A
#
# COMPACT_ATOMS: atom_id res chain seq x y z
N GLY A 1 35.03 4.50 4.38
CA GLY A 1 34.34 4.30 3.10
C GLY A 1 34.61 5.47 2.13
N CYS A 2 34.33 5.25 0.84
CA CYS A 2 34.53 6.23 -0.23
C CYS A 2 33.40 7.28 -0.24
N THR A 3 33.27 8.12 0.80
CA THR A 3 32.13 9.03 0.97
C THR A 3 32.03 10.13 -0.11
N ALA A 4 33.09 10.37 -0.86
CA ALA A 4 33.15 11.33 -1.96
C ALA A 4 32.85 10.72 -3.34
N LEU A 5 32.44 9.44 -3.41
CA LEU A 5 32.12 8.78 -4.68
C LEU A 5 30.81 9.34 -5.24
N THR A 6 30.88 9.91 -6.44
CA THR A 6 29.72 10.54 -7.09
C THR A 6 29.11 9.69 -8.20
N THR A 7 29.92 8.87 -8.86
CA THR A 7 29.47 8.03 -9.98
C THR A 7 30.16 6.69 -9.96
N VAL A 8 29.43 5.66 -10.32
CA VAL A 8 29.98 4.33 -10.59
C VAL A 8 29.63 3.98 -12.03
N GLY A 9 30.65 3.58 -12.79
CA GLY A 9 30.50 3.22 -14.19
C GLY A 9 29.82 1.87 -14.38
N ASP A 10 30.16 1.22 -15.47
CA ASP A 10 29.62 -0.08 -15.87
C ASP A 10 29.99 -1.22 -14.90
N LEU A 11 28.99 -1.92 -14.42
CA LEU A 11 29.11 -3.05 -13.49
C LEU A 11 28.59 -4.36 -14.12
N ARG A 12 28.57 -4.48 -15.44
CA ARG A 12 28.12 -5.69 -16.17
C ARG A 12 28.81 -6.99 -15.76
N SER A 13 29.97 -6.94 -15.10
CA SER A 13 30.63 -8.12 -14.56
C SER A 13 29.98 -8.67 -13.29
N LEU A 14 29.21 -7.84 -12.56
CA LEU A 14 28.57 -8.27 -11.31
C LEU A 14 27.36 -9.16 -11.60
N LYS A 15 27.37 -10.37 -11.05
CA LYS A 15 26.23 -11.31 -11.10
C LYS A 15 25.20 -11.05 -10.00
N ALA A 16 25.61 -10.36 -8.96
CA ALA A 16 24.77 -9.87 -7.86
C ALA A 16 25.41 -8.60 -7.30
N VAL A 17 24.58 -7.63 -6.88
CA VAL A 17 25.06 -6.50 -6.08
C VAL A 17 25.12 -6.95 -4.63
N PRO A 18 26.32 -7.01 -4.00
CA PRO A 18 26.46 -7.48 -2.63
C PRO A 18 25.72 -6.61 -1.61
N ASP A 19 25.45 -7.18 -0.44
CA ASP A 19 24.94 -6.45 0.70
C ASP A 19 25.84 -5.25 1.02
N LYS A 20 25.21 -4.10 1.26
CA LYS A 20 25.89 -2.86 1.69
C LYS A 20 26.99 -2.33 0.74
N LEU A 21 27.04 -2.78 -0.51
CA LEU A 21 28.12 -2.39 -1.44
C LEU A 21 28.25 -0.86 -1.54
N PHE A 22 27.15 -0.11 -1.61
CA PHE A 22 27.11 1.33 -1.72
C PHE A 22 26.44 1.99 -0.48
N TYR A 23 26.43 1.31 0.65
CA TYR A 23 25.78 1.76 1.88
C TYR A 23 26.23 3.16 2.29
N CYS A 24 25.24 4.06 2.46
CA CYS A 24 25.42 5.45 2.91
C CYS A 24 26.37 6.31 2.04
N LEU A 25 26.52 6.00 0.76
CA LEU A 25 27.24 6.86 -0.18
C LEU A 25 26.32 8.05 -0.56
N LYS A 26 26.23 9.04 0.31
CA LYS A 26 25.28 10.16 0.20
C LYS A 26 25.46 11.02 -1.04
N ASP A 27 26.70 11.08 -1.57
CA ASP A 27 27.05 11.87 -2.74
C ASP A 27 26.97 11.10 -4.06
N LEU A 28 26.65 9.81 -4.02
CA LEU A 28 26.47 8.98 -5.20
C LEU A 28 25.25 9.47 -6.01
N LEU A 29 25.50 9.89 -7.26
CA LEU A 29 24.49 10.43 -8.18
C LEU A 29 23.94 9.36 -9.13
N SER A 30 24.80 8.46 -9.59
CA SER A 30 24.43 7.43 -10.56
C SER A 30 25.26 6.18 -10.45
N VAL A 31 24.65 5.07 -10.82
CA VAL A 31 25.32 3.78 -11.04
C VAL A 31 24.99 3.32 -12.46
N GLY A 32 26.02 2.83 -13.17
CA GLY A 32 25.88 2.37 -14.54
C GLY A 32 25.18 1.01 -14.66
N ASP A 33 25.49 0.33 -15.74
CA ASP A 33 24.83 -0.90 -16.17
C ASP A 33 25.03 -2.07 -15.19
N LEU A 34 23.91 -2.63 -14.71
CA LEU A 34 23.82 -3.80 -13.84
C LEU A 34 23.11 -4.98 -14.54
N SER A 35 23.11 -5.00 -15.89
CA SER A 35 22.32 -5.96 -16.69
C SER A 35 22.68 -7.44 -16.44
N SER A 36 23.84 -7.74 -15.88
CA SER A 36 24.18 -9.11 -15.49
C SER A 36 23.74 -9.49 -14.06
N ALA A 37 23.36 -8.50 -13.26
CA ALA A 37 22.98 -8.75 -11.88
C ALA A 37 21.60 -9.43 -11.80
N THR A 38 21.51 -10.48 -11.02
CA THR A 38 20.24 -11.19 -10.76
C THR A 38 19.62 -10.81 -9.43
N SER A 39 20.38 -10.13 -8.55
CA SER A 39 19.90 -9.65 -7.25
C SER A 39 20.59 -8.37 -6.82
N ILE A 40 19.83 -7.57 -6.08
CA ILE A 40 20.34 -6.43 -5.31
C ILE A 40 20.31 -6.84 -3.84
N GLY A 41 21.45 -6.79 -3.18
CA GLY A 41 21.61 -7.25 -1.80
C GLY A 41 20.95 -6.34 -0.76
N LYS A 42 20.89 -6.80 0.49
CA LYS A 42 20.39 -6.04 1.64
C LYS A 42 21.21 -4.75 1.82
N ASP A 43 20.50 -3.63 2.09
CA ASP A 43 21.12 -2.31 2.31
C ASP A 43 22.04 -1.85 1.16
N ALA A 44 22.02 -2.44 -0.03
CA ALA A 44 23.04 -2.22 -1.08
C ALA A 44 23.22 -0.74 -1.43
N PHE A 45 22.14 0.04 -1.48
CA PHE A 45 22.11 1.49 -1.74
C PHE A 45 21.48 2.27 -0.60
N TYR A 46 21.35 1.69 0.59
CA TYR A 46 20.74 2.36 1.74
C TYR A 46 21.36 3.74 1.96
N GLY A 47 20.53 4.78 2.05
CA GLY A 47 20.97 6.13 2.36
C GLY A 47 21.77 6.83 1.26
N CYS A 48 21.79 6.33 0.03
CA CYS A 48 22.33 7.02 -1.15
C CYS A 48 21.40 8.18 -1.53
N SER A 49 21.36 9.22 -0.71
CA SER A 49 20.31 10.26 -0.76
C SER A 49 20.30 11.11 -2.03
N LYS A 50 21.43 11.18 -2.75
CA LYS A 50 21.54 11.88 -4.03
C LYS A 50 21.46 10.96 -5.25
N LEU A 51 21.29 9.64 -5.07
CA LEU A 51 21.20 8.71 -6.17
C LEU A 51 19.93 9.01 -6.98
N ALA A 52 20.13 9.53 -8.19
CA ALA A 52 19.05 9.95 -9.07
C ALA A 52 18.72 8.91 -10.14
N SER A 53 19.70 8.08 -10.55
CA SER A 53 19.51 7.09 -11.61
C SER A 53 20.37 5.85 -11.41
N ILE A 54 19.83 4.73 -11.91
CA ILE A 54 20.51 3.43 -11.98
C ILE A 54 20.37 2.94 -13.41
N GLY A 55 21.42 2.34 -13.94
CA GLY A 55 21.42 1.73 -15.26
C GLY A 55 20.57 0.47 -15.36
N ASP A 56 20.76 -0.29 -16.42
CA ASP A 56 19.97 -1.49 -16.73
C ASP A 56 20.01 -2.52 -15.58
N MET A 57 18.83 -2.94 -15.13
CA MET A 57 18.60 -3.99 -14.13
C MET A 57 17.68 -5.11 -14.68
N SER A 58 17.63 -5.31 -15.99
CA SER A 58 16.64 -6.18 -16.66
C SER A 58 16.70 -7.67 -16.24
N ASN A 59 17.82 -8.12 -15.66
CA ASN A 59 17.96 -9.48 -15.15
C ASN A 59 17.70 -9.61 -13.64
N VAL A 60 17.48 -8.50 -12.93
CA VAL A 60 17.23 -8.53 -11.48
C VAL A 60 15.92 -9.26 -11.18
N ARG A 61 16.00 -10.24 -10.29
CA ARG A 61 14.88 -11.05 -9.81
C ARG A 61 14.48 -10.69 -8.39
N THR A 62 15.42 -10.25 -7.58
CA THR A 62 15.19 -9.94 -6.17
C THR A 62 15.86 -8.63 -5.78
N ILE A 63 15.12 -7.81 -5.05
CA ILE A 63 15.62 -6.60 -4.40
C ILE A 63 15.55 -6.85 -2.89
N GLY A 64 16.67 -6.76 -2.21
CA GLY A 64 16.84 -7.09 -0.80
C GLY A 64 16.20 -6.08 0.15
N GLU A 65 16.16 -6.43 1.43
CA GLU A 65 15.70 -5.60 2.53
C GLU A 65 16.48 -4.28 2.57
N TYR A 66 15.79 -3.13 2.71
CA TYR A 66 16.38 -1.77 2.72
C TYR A 66 17.23 -1.41 1.51
N ALA A 67 17.21 -2.16 0.42
CA ALA A 67 18.19 -2.03 -0.68
C ALA A 67 18.31 -0.60 -1.22
N PHE A 68 17.22 0.14 -1.35
CA PHE A 68 17.17 1.55 -1.80
C PHE A 68 16.55 2.49 -0.76
N SER A 69 16.39 2.04 0.49
CA SER A 69 15.78 2.89 1.51
C SER A 69 16.55 4.20 1.65
N ASN A 70 15.81 5.32 1.78
CA ASN A 70 16.38 6.67 1.84
C ASN A 70 17.16 7.13 0.58
N CYS A 71 16.89 6.56 -0.60
CA CYS A 71 17.35 7.09 -1.88
C CYS A 71 16.42 8.24 -2.32
N LYS A 72 16.52 9.38 -1.65
CA LYS A 72 15.54 10.49 -1.74
C LYS A 72 15.49 11.18 -3.10
N ALA A 73 16.55 11.08 -3.91
CA ALA A 73 16.63 11.67 -5.24
C ALA A 73 16.25 10.68 -6.36
N LEU A 74 16.01 9.39 -6.05
CA LEU A 74 15.67 8.38 -7.04
C LEU A 74 14.25 8.65 -7.56
N THR A 75 14.13 8.97 -8.85
CA THR A 75 12.85 9.38 -9.46
C THR A 75 12.11 8.23 -10.12
N SER A 76 12.84 7.25 -10.64
CA SER A 76 12.28 6.06 -11.31
C SER A 76 13.26 4.90 -11.28
N LEU A 77 12.75 3.71 -11.48
CA LEU A 77 13.56 2.51 -11.72
C LEU A 77 13.56 2.19 -13.23
N PRO A 78 14.63 1.57 -13.75
CA PRO A 78 14.58 0.99 -15.08
C PRO A 78 13.56 -0.17 -15.13
N GLU A 79 13.27 -0.68 -16.32
CA GLU A 79 12.39 -1.84 -16.48
C GLU A 79 12.96 -3.07 -15.75
N LEU A 80 12.09 -3.77 -15.02
CA LEU A 80 12.42 -4.92 -14.19
C LEU A 80 11.59 -6.16 -14.59
N PRO A 81 11.67 -6.63 -15.85
CA PRO A 81 10.77 -7.66 -16.37
C PRO A 81 10.88 -9.02 -15.68
N ARG A 82 11.96 -9.24 -14.92
CA ARG A 82 12.22 -10.50 -14.21
C ARG A 82 12.05 -10.40 -12.70
N LEU A 83 11.68 -9.22 -12.19
CA LEU A 83 11.53 -8.99 -10.75
C LEU A 83 10.38 -9.84 -10.20
N ASN A 84 10.67 -10.62 -9.16
CA ASN A 84 9.69 -11.45 -8.47
C ASN A 84 9.57 -11.19 -6.97
N SER A 85 10.56 -10.52 -6.37
CA SER A 85 10.55 -10.23 -4.93
C SER A 85 11.14 -8.87 -4.61
N ILE A 86 10.43 -8.12 -3.79
CA ILE A 86 10.85 -6.84 -3.20
C ILE A 86 10.87 -7.03 -1.68
N GLY A 87 12.03 -6.80 -1.07
CA GLY A 87 12.25 -6.99 0.36
C GLY A 87 11.61 -5.90 1.23
N SER A 88 11.59 -6.12 2.54
CA SER A 88 11.05 -5.17 3.52
C SER A 88 11.80 -3.84 3.44
N SER A 89 11.04 -2.74 3.46
CA SER A 89 11.55 -1.36 3.39
C SER A 89 12.48 -1.09 2.19
N ALA A 90 12.40 -1.89 1.13
CA ALA A 90 13.35 -1.81 0.01
C ALA A 90 13.42 -0.41 -0.61
N PHE A 91 12.32 0.31 -0.69
CA PHE A 91 12.22 1.68 -1.22
C PHE A 91 11.66 2.68 -0.20
N ALA A 92 11.68 2.34 1.10
CA ALA A 92 11.17 3.25 2.13
C ALA A 92 11.89 4.61 2.06
N ASP A 93 11.13 5.70 2.21
CA ASP A 93 11.64 7.09 2.11
C ASP A 93 12.31 7.46 0.77
N CYS A 94 11.98 6.77 -0.33
CA CYS A 94 12.31 7.21 -1.69
C CYS A 94 11.34 8.32 -2.10
N THR A 95 11.47 9.50 -1.50
CA THR A 95 10.46 10.57 -1.56
C THR A 95 10.25 11.18 -2.94
N ALA A 96 11.19 11.05 -3.87
CA ALA A 96 11.09 11.50 -5.25
C ALA A 96 10.64 10.41 -6.24
N LEU A 97 10.49 9.16 -5.78
CA LEU A 97 10.15 8.04 -6.66
C LEU A 97 8.72 8.20 -7.18
N THR A 98 8.57 8.38 -8.49
CA THR A 98 7.27 8.61 -9.15
C THR A 98 6.66 7.34 -9.72
N SER A 99 7.50 6.36 -10.09
CA SER A 99 7.07 5.08 -10.67
C SER A 99 8.10 3.97 -10.41
N VAL A 100 7.63 2.73 -10.42
CA VAL A 100 8.45 1.54 -10.15
C VAL A 100 8.44 0.53 -11.30
N GLY A 101 7.96 0.95 -12.49
CA GLY A 101 7.85 0.06 -13.64
C GLY A 101 6.79 -1.03 -13.48
N ASN A 102 6.97 -2.13 -14.21
CA ASN A 102 6.02 -3.23 -14.25
C ASN A 102 6.29 -4.24 -13.13
N LEU A 103 5.29 -4.51 -12.29
CA LEU A 103 5.36 -5.46 -11.17
C LEU A 103 4.59 -6.76 -11.42
N THR A 104 4.16 -7.05 -12.66
CA THR A 104 3.32 -8.22 -12.99
C THR A 104 3.91 -9.58 -12.62
N ASN A 105 5.22 -9.66 -12.42
CA ASN A 105 5.90 -10.87 -12.00
C ASN A 105 6.22 -10.93 -10.51
N VAL A 106 5.95 -9.85 -9.78
CA VAL A 106 6.20 -9.79 -8.33
C VAL A 106 5.18 -10.64 -7.59
N THR A 107 5.68 -11.57 -6.80
CA THR A 107 4.87 -12.44 -5.93
C THR A 107 5.03 -12.08 -4.46
N THR A 108 6.10 -11.37 -4.11
CA THR A 108 6.42 -11.00 -2.72
C THR A 108 6.72 -9.51 -2.61
N LEU A 109 5.91 -8.82 -1.82
CA LEU A 109 6.16 -7.46 -1.35
C LEU A 109 6.43 -7.50 0.16
N GLY A 110 7.59 -7.02 0.55
CA GLY A 110 7.95 -6.91 1.97
C GLY A 110 7.19 -5.79 2.68
N THR A 111 7.12 -5.89 4.00
CA THR A 111 6.55 -4.84 4.85
C THR A 111 7.26 -3.50 4.62
N CYS A 112 6.53 -2.40 4.66
CA CYS A 112 7.05 -1.05 4.42
C CYS A 112 7.79 -0.87 3.08
N ALA A 113 7.60 -1.75 2.08
CA ALA A 113 8.42 -1.77 0.86
C ALA A 113 8.49 -0.41 0.17
N PHE A 114 7.41 0.35 0.14
CA PHE A 114 7.28 1.68 -0.46
C PHE A 114 6.83 2.75 0.55
N ASN A 115 6.97 2.48 1.86
CA ASN A 115 6.56 3.43 2.88
C ASN A 115 7.19 4.80 2.62
N SER A 116 6.38 5.87 2.71
CA SER A 116 6.81 7.26 2.51
C SER A 116 7.39 7.59 1.11
N CYS A 117 7.03 6.82 0.09
CA CYS A 117 7.28 7.19 -1.31
C CYS A 117 6.30 8.28 -1.74
N LYS A 118 6.51 9.52 -1.27
CA LYS A 118 5.53 10.62 -1.33
C LYS A 118 5.17 11.09 -2.74
N ALA A 119 6.05 10.85 -3.72
CA ALA A 119 5.82 11.21 -5.13
C ALA A 119 5.27 10.05 -5.98
N LEU A 120 5.14 8.85 -5.40
CA LEU A 120 4.68 7.66 -6.12
C LEU A 120 3.21 7.83 -6.51
N LYS A 121 2.92 7.83 -7.82
CA LYS A 121 1.58 8.11 -8.33
C LYS A 121 0.74 6.87 -8.58
N THR A 122 1.38 5.81 -9.06
CA THR A 122 0.67 4.57 -9.41
C THR A 122 1.52 3.36 -9.07
N ILE A 123 0.84 2.31 -8.67
CA ILE A 123 1.39 0.95 -8.62
C ILE A 123 0.65 0.14 -9.69
N GLY A 124 1.42 -0.55 -10.51
CA GLY A 124 0.90 -1.38 -11.59
C GLY A 124 0.21 -2.66 -11.09
N ASP A 125 0.17 -3.65 -11.95
CA ASP A 125 -0.48 -4.94 -11.69
C ASP A 125 0.22 -5.72 -10.56
N LEU A 126 -0.53 -6.07 -9.53
CA LEU A 126 -0.14 -6.88 -8.37
C LEU A 126 -0.89 -8.23 -8.35
N SER A 127 -1.37 -8.71 -9.50
CA SER A 127 -2.22 -9.92 -9.59
C SER A 127 -1.57 -11.21 -9.10
N LYS A 128 -0.26 -11.22 -8.86
CA LYS A 128 0.46 -12.37 -8.27
C LYS A 128 0.81 -12.19 -6.79
N VAL A 129 0.56 -11.02 -6.23
CA VAL A 129 0.79 -10.74 -4.81
C VAL A 129 -0.39 -11.26 -4.01
N THR A 130 -0.13 -11.99 -2.93
CA THR A 130 -1.18 -12.61 -2.10
C THR A 130 -1.55 -11.80 -0.87
N SER A 131 -0.70 -10.86 -0.45
CA SER A 131 -0.99 -9.95 0.66
C SER A 131 -0.32 -8.60 0.47
N ILE A 132 -0.99 -7.53 0.89
CA ILE A 132 -0.36 -6.21 1.04
C ILE A 132 0.02 -6.07 2.51
N GLY A 133 1.31 -6.20 2.79
CA GLY A 133 1.84 -6.28 4.15
C GLY A 133 1.79 -4.95 4.93
N TYR A 134 2.19 -5.01 6.19
CA TYR A 134 2.24 -3.86 7.10
C TYR A 134 2.89 -2.64 6.45
N SER A 135 2.14 -1.53 6.42
CA SER A 135 2.59 -0.21 5.94
C SER A 135 3.27 -0.20 4.55
N THR A 136 2.96 -1.18 3.70
CA THR A 136 3.64 -1.36 2.39
C THR A 136 3.62 -0.08 1.56
N PHE A 137 2.49 0.62 1.51
CA PHE A 137 2.30 1.90 0.81
C PHE A 137 1.98 3.05 1.78
N GLY A 138 2.23 2.88 3.07
CA GLY A 138 1.96 3.91 4.06
C GLY A 138 2.59 5.25 3.69
N PHE A 139 1.83 6.35 3.80
CA PHE A 139 2.25 7.71 3.49
C PHE A 139 2.72 7.96 2.03
N CYS A 140 2.27 7.14 1.08
CA CYS A 140 2.40 7.43 -0.34
C CYS A 140 1.36 8.50 -0.74
N THR A 141 1.58 9.74 -0.33
CA THR A 141 0.58 10.81 -0.39
C THR A 141 0.13 11.19 -1.80
N ALA A 142 0.96 10.95 -2.82
CA ALA A 142 0.61 11.18 -4.23
C ALA A 142 0.05 9.95 -4.94
N LEU A 143 -0.12 8.81 -4.24
CA LEU A 143 -0.63 7.58 -4.87
C LEU A 143 -2.09 7.76 -5.24
N GLU A 144 -2.38 7.74 -6.55
CA GLU A 144 -3.72 7.96 -7.12
C GLU A 144 -4.47 6.64 -7.34
N SER A 145 -3.74 5.58 -7.68
CA SER A 145 -4.34 4.26 -7.94
C SER A 145 -3.38 3.10 -7.74
N VAL A 146 -3.94 1.96 -7.37
CA VAL A 146 -3.27 0.66 -7.37
C VAL A 146 -3.95 -0.22 -8.41
N GLY A 147 -3.16 -0.96 -9.19
CA GLY A 147 -3.66 -1.85 -10.24
C GLY A 147 -4.34 -3.10 -9.71
N ASN A 148 -4.40 -4.12 -10.55
CA ASN A 148 -5.09 -5.37 -10.23
C ASN A 148 -4.50 -6.06 -9.00
N MET A 149 -5.35 -6.38 -8.02
CA MET A 149 -5.01 -7.09 -6.77
C MET A 149 -5.79 -8.42 -6.65
N SER A 150 -6.15 -9.05 -7.77
CA SER A 150 -7.06 -10.21 -7.80
C SER A 150 -6.57 -11.46 -7.04
N SER A 151 -5.29 -11.55 -6.66
CA SER A 151 -4.80 -12.64 -5.80
C SER A 151 -4.62 -12.23 -4.33
N VAL A 152 -4.83 -10.94 -4.01
CA VAL A 152 -4.66 -10.46 -2.64
C VAL A 152 -5.80 -10.98 -1.77
N THR A 153 -5.44 -11.61 -0.66
CA THR A 153 -6.40 -12.15 0.33
C THR A 153 -6.42 -11.32 1.62
N SER A 154 -5.37 -10.55 1.90
CA SER A 154 -5.31 -9.68 3.08
C SER A 154 -4.69 -8.33 2.79
N ILE A 155 -5.26 -7.29 3.41
CA ILE A 155 -4.69 -5.95 3.52
C ILE A 155 -4.29 -5.77 4.99
N ASP A 156 -2.98 -5.78 5.26
CA ASP A 156 -2.48 -5.73 6.64
C ASP A 156 -2.56 -4.32 7.22
N SER A 157 -2.27 -4.20 8.52
CA SER A 157 -2.36 -2.95 9.25
C SER A 157 -1.52 -1.83 8.60
N TYR A 158 -2.10 -0.64 8.48
CA TYR A 158 -1.48 0.57 7.92
C TYR A 158 -1.07 0.47 6.44
N ALA A 159 -1.48 -0.55 5.72
CA ALA A 159 -1.02 -0.86 4.36
C ALA A 159 -1.07 0.34 3.40
N PHE A 160 -2.13 1.16 3.48
CA PHE A 160 -2.35 2.38 2.70
C PHE A 160 -2.56 3.63 3.58
N GLU A 161 -2.08 3.61 4.83
CA GLU A 161 -2.22 4.76 5.73
C GLU A 161 -1.77 6.05 5.06
N GLY A 162 -2.62 7.09 5.11
CA GLY A 162 -2.25 8.43 4.63
C GLY A 162 -2.02 8.54 3.12
N CYS A 163 -2.47 7.58 2.30
CA CYS A 163 -2.52 7.70 0.85
C CYS A 163 -3.61 8.69 0.45
N SER A 164 -3.39 9.96 0.75
CA SER A 164 -4.43 11.01 0.68
C SER A 164 -4.93 11.32 -0.73
N SER A 165 -4.19 10.96 -1.77
CA SER A 165 -4.60 11.10 -3.19
C SER A 165 -5.20 9.82 -3.78
N LEU A 166 -5.27 8.71 -3.01
CA LEU A 166 -5.76 7.43 -3.52
C LEU A 166 -7.26 7.51 -3.80
N VAL A 167 -7.63 7.47 -5.08
CA VAL A 167 -9.04 7.58 -5.53
C VAL A 167 -9.68 6.19 -5.62
N ARG A 168 -8.91 5.20 -6.04
CA ARG A 168 -9.40 3.82 -6.25
C ARG A 168 -8.31 2.79 -6.03
N VAL A 169 -8.73 1.62 -5.61
CA VAL A 169 -7.93 0.40 -5.57
C VAL A 169 -8.44 -0.57 -6.64
N GLY A 170 -7.56 -1.47 -7.11
CA GLY A 170 -7.93 -2.49 -8.10
C GLY A 170 -8.84 -3.57 -7.54
N ASN A 171 -9.01 -4.62 -8.33
CA ASN A 171 -9.85 -5.78 -7.97
C ASN A 171 -9.46 -6.37 -6.61
N MET A 172 -10.40 -6.37 -5.66
CA MET A 172 -10.25 -6.92 -4.31
C MET A 172 -11.19 -8.11 -4.04
N SER A 173 -11.71 -8.77 -5.07
CA SER A 173 -12.72 -9.83 -4.96
C SER A 173 -12.27 -11.04 -4.14
N ASN A 174 -10.98 -11.21 -3.89
CA ASN A 174 -10.43 -12.26 -3.05
C ASN A 174 -9.98 -11.79 -1.66
N VAL A 175 -10.14 -10.49 -1.34
CA VAL A 175 -9.76 -9.97 -0.02
C VAL A 175 -10.74 -10.50 1.03
N GLU A 176 -10.20 -11.18 2.04
CA GLU A 176 -10.93 -11.79 3.15
C GLU A 176 -10.88 -10.91 4.41
N SER A 177 -9.81 -10.11 4.55
CA SER A 177 -9.64 -9.19 5.68
C SER A 177 -8.95 -7.89 5.30
N ILE A 178 -9.40 -6.81 5.93
CA ILE A 178 -8.71 -5.51 5.97
C ILE A 178 -8.41 -5.24 7.43
N ASP A 179 -7.13 -5.20 7.78
CA ASP A 179 -6.69 -5.04 9.16
C ASP A 179 -6.78 -3.59 9.66
N SER A 180 -6.36 -3.39 10.91
CA SER A 180 -6.44 -2.09 11.58
C SER A 180 -5.71 -1.00 10.80
N ASN A 181 -6.40 0.14 10.60
CA ASN A 181 -5.85 1.32 9.89
C ASN A 181 -5.46 1.07 8.43
N GLY A 182 -5.93 0.00 7.78
CA GLY A 182 -5.52 -0.41 6.44
C GLY A 182 -5.57 0.72 5.41
N PHE A 183 -6.63 1.54 5.43
CA PHE A 183 -6.87 2.71 4.57
C PHE A 183 -7.09 4.00 5.38
N VAL A 184 -6.59 4.08 6.62
CA VAL A 184 -6.79 5.27 7.45
C VAL A 184 -6.29 6.53 6.73
N ASN A 185 -7.10 7.59 6.71
CA ASN A 185 -6.81 8.88 6.06
C ASN A 185 -6.55 8.80 4.54
N CYS A 186 -7.12 7.81 3.84
CA CYS A 186 -7.23 7.83 2.38
C CYS A 186 -8.37 8.78 1.97
N SER A 187 -8.14 10.08 2.16
CA SER A 187 -9.20 11.09 2.10
C SER A 187 -9.83 11.28 0.71
N ALA A 188 -9.15 10.89 -0.37
CA ALA A 188 -9.64 10.93 -1.74
C ALA A 188 -10.29 9.62 -2.20
N LEU A 189 -10.30 8.55 -1.39
CA LEU A 189 -10.86 7.25 -1.77
C LEU A 189 -12.38 7.37 -1.92
N GLU A 190 -12.86 7.20 -3.15
CA GLU A 190 -14.28 7.38 -3.46
C GLU A 190 -15.09 6.09 -3.38
N HIS A 191 -14.50 4.99 -3.82
CA HIS A 191 -15.16 3.69 -3.90
C HIS A 191 -14.20 2.56 -3.54
N VAL A 192 -14.74 1.56 -2.88
CA VAL A 192 -14.09 0.26 -2.66
C VAL A 192 -15.06 -0.79 -3.12
N ASP A 193 -14.78 -1.39 -4.27
CA ASP A 193 -15.67 -2.34 -4.92
C ASP A 193 -15.14 -3.79 -4.76
N GLU A 194 -15.96 -4.78 -5.11
CA GLU A 194 -15.56 -6.18 -5.22
C GLU A 194 -15.01 -6.78 -3.89
N LEU A 195 -15.76 -6.61 -2.79
CA LEU A 195 -15.43 -7.20 -1.47
C LEU A 195 -16.19 -8.50 -1.19
N ASP A 196 -16.39 -9.32 -2.21
CA ASP A 196 -17.27 -10.53 -2.12
C ASP A 196 -16.86 -11.54 -1.06
N LYS A 197 -15.59 -11.58 -0.67
CA LYS A 197 -15.06 -12.52 0.33
C LYS A 197 -14.73 -11.91 1.67
N ILE A 198 -14.96 -10.60 1.83
CA ILE A 198 -14.59 -9.93 3.09
C ILE A 198 -15.37 -10.52 4.26
N THR A 199 -14.66 -10.91 5.32
CA THR A 199 -15.24 -11.43 6.57
C THR A 199 -14.99 -10.50 7.74
N SER A 200 -13.95 -9.67 7.68
CA SER A 200 -13.61 -8.73 8.75
C SER A 200 -13.03 -7.43 8.25
N ILE A 201 -13.49 -6.34 8.85
CA ILE A 201 -12.93 -5.00 8.69
C ILE A 201 -12.43 -4.56 10.07
N GLY A 202 -11.13 -4.29 10.15
CA GLY A 202 -10.41 -4.00 11.39
C GLY A 202 -10.70 -2.62 11.98
N GLN A 203 -10.10 -2.38 13.15
CA GLN A 203 -10.20 -1.11 13.86
C GLN A 203 -9.67 0.05 13.00
N TYR A 204 -10.45 1.12 12.83
CA TYR A 204 -10.10 2.33 12.07
C TYR A 204 -9.71 2.08 10.60
N ALA A 205 -10.11 0.96 10.02
CA ALA A 205 -9.65 0.54 8.69
C ALA A 205 -9.87 1.60 7.61
N PHE A 206 -10.99 2.33 7.63
CA PHE A 206 -11.33 3.41 6.71
C PHE A 206 -11.54 4.76 7.42
N MET A 207 -11.02 4.92 8.64
CA MET A 207 -11.18 6.17 9.37
C MET A 207 -10.62 7.35 8.56
N GLY A 208 -11.42 8.41 8.41
CA GLY A 208 -11.01 9.62 7.67
C GLY A 208 -11.00 9.48 6.15
N CYS A 209 -11.60 8.42 5.57
CA CYS A 209 -11.88 8.33 4.13
C CYS A 209 -13.07 9.24 3.79
N THR A 210 -12.84 10.54 3.81
CA THR A 210 -13.90 11.55 3.75
C THR A 210 -14.64 11.59 2.41
N ALA A 211 -14.03 11.12 1.32
CA ALA A 211 -14.64 11.05 -0.01
C ALA A 211 -15.35 9.70 -0.29
N LEU A 212 -15.28 8.71 0.63
CA LEU A 212 -15.84 7.38 0.41
C LEU A 212 -17.38 7.47 0.34
N LYS A 213 -17.93 7.21 -0.84
CA LYS A 213 -19.37 7.28 -1.14
C LYS A 213 -20.06 5.94 -0.97
N SER A 214 -19.39 4.88 -1.35
CA SER A 214 -19.90 3.51 -1.30
C SER A 214 -18.79 2.51 -1.01
N ILE A 215 -19.19 1.40 -0.42
CA ILE A 215 -18.36 0.22 -0.24
C ILE A 215 -19.10 -0.97 -0.86
N GLY A 216 -18.34 -1.87 -1.47
CA GLY A 216 -18.89 -3.02 -2.19
C GLY A 216 -19.72 -3.96 -1.32
N SER A 217 -20.17 -5.06 -1.90
CA SER A 217 -21.01 -6.02 -1.18
C SER A 217 -20.33 -6.58 0.06
N LEU A 218 -21.01 -6.54 1.19
CA LEU A 218 -20.52 -6.95 2.52
C LEU A 218 -21.26 -8.19 3.06
N HIS A 219 -21.84 -9.00 2.17
CA HIS A 219 -22.74 -10.10 2.56
C HIS A 219 -22.09 -11.17 3.44
N ASN A 220 -20.76 -11.33 3.37
CA ASN A 220 -19.99 -12.26 4.21
C ASN A 220 -19.37 -11.61 5.44
N LEU A 221 -19.53 -10.29 5.61
CA LEU A 221 -18.88 -9.54 6.69
C LEU A 221 -19.48 -9.90 8.05
N GLU A 222 -18.67 -10.43 8.95
CA GLU A 222 -19.08 -10.85 10.29
C GLU A 222 -18.83 -9.77 11.36
N THR A 223 -17.77 -8.98 11.18
CA THR A 223 -17.38 -7.97 12.16
C THR A 223 -16.93 -6.64 11.52
N ILE A 224 -17.40 -5.55 12.08
CA ILE A 224 -16.92 -4.18 11.81
C ILE A 224 -16.26 -3.66 13.06
N GLY A 225 -14.95 -3.40 12.95
CA GLY A 225 -14.10 -2.97 14.07
C GLY A 225 -14.38 -1.57 14.58
N LYS A 226 -13.80 -1.24 15.73
CA LYS A 226 -13.94 0.08 16.37
C LYS A 226 -13.55 1.19 15.39
N GLY A 227 -14.46 2.16 15.22
CA GLY A 227 -14.22 3.34 14.37
C GLY A 227 -13.90 3.03 12.91
N ALA A 228 -14.25 1.86 12.39
CA ALA A 228 -13.80 1.39 11.07
C ALA A 228 -14.12 2.38 9.96
N PHE A 229 -15.26 3.05 9.98
CA PHE A 229 -15.69 4.07 9.03
C PHE A 229 -15.83 5.47 9.68
N ASN A 230 -15.18 5.68 10.82
CA ASN A 230 -15.28 6.96 11.52
C ASN A 230 -14.82 8.12 10.60
N GLY A 231 -15.71 9.11 10.40
CA GLY A 231 -15.41 10.27 9.55
C GLY A 231 -15.50 10.00 8.05
N CYS A 232 -16.10 8.90 7.60
CA CYS A 232 -16.46 8.69 6.19
C CYS A 232 -17.68 9.58 5.87
N SER A 233 -17.44 10.88 5.79
CA SER A 233 -18.51 11.89 5.76
C SER A 233 -19.36 11.85 4.48
N ALA A 234 -18.84 11.30 3.38
CA ALA A 234 -19.55 11.14 2.10
C ALA A 234 -20.28 9.80 1.97
N LEU A 235 -20.13 8.86 2.92
CA LEU A 235 -20.75 7.53 2.84
C LEU A 235 -22.27 7.65 3.00
N GLU A 236 -23.02 7.24 1.96
CA GLU A 236 -24.47 7.41 1.89
C GLU A 236 -25.24 6.15 2.32
N HIS A 237 -24.75 4.98 1.91
CA HIS A 237 -25.40 3.69 2.17
C HIS A 237 -24.37 2.62 2.54
N VAL A 238 -24.78 1.70 3.40
CA VAL A 238 -24.06 0.46 3.68
C VAL A 238 -25.05 -0.67 3.57
N ASP A 239 -24.89 -1.45 2.51
CA ASP A 239 -25.83 -2.50 2.12
C ASP A 239 -25.25 -3.89 2.42
N ASP A 240 -26.12 -4.93 2.34
CA ASP A 240 -25.72 -6.33 2.37
C ASP A 240 -25.03 -6.84 3.66
N LEU A 241 -25.32 -6.26 4.82
CA LEU A 241 -24.73 -6.72 6.09
C LEU A 241 -25.36 -8.02 6.65
N TYR A 242 -25.74 -8.97 5.79
CA TYR A 242 -26.53 -10.15 6.19
C TYR A 242 -25.82 -11.12 7.15
N SER A 243 -24.51 -11.07 7.24
CA SER A 243 -23.71 -11.92 8.14
C SER A 243 -23.18 -11.18 9.37
N LEU A 244 -23.44 -9.90 9.49
CA LEU A 244 -22.90 -9.08 10.58
C LEU A 244 -23.46 -9.52 11.92
N THR A 245 -22.57 -9.92 12.83
CA THR A 245 -22.90 -10.34 14.18
C THR A 245 -22.55 -9.28 15.23
N ARG A 246 -21.60 -8.39 14.90
CA ARG A 246 -21.09 -7.40 15.85
C ARG A 246 -20.65 -6.11 15.16
N LEU A 247 -21.12 -4.98 15.69
CA LEU A 247 -20.71 -3.64 15.32
C LEU A 247 -20.01 -2.98 16.50
N GLU A 248 -18.74 -2.62 16.33
CA GLU A 248 -17.94 -2.07 17.42
C GLU A 248 -18.17 -0.57 17.66
N SER A 249 -17.64 -0.06 18.78
CA SER A 249 -17.80 1.34 19.18
C SER A 249 -17.35 2.32 18.10
N GLY A 250 -18.19 3.33 17.82
CA GLY A 250 -17.90 4.41 16.88
C GLY A 250 -17.74 3.98 15.42
N ALA A 251 -18.15 2.76 15.06
CA ALA A 251 -17.87 2.17 13.74
C ALA A 251 -18.25 3.08 12.56
N PHE A 252 -19.39 3.79 12.63
CA PHE A 252 -19.86 4.76 11.66
C PHE A 252 -19.96 6.18 12.24
N ALA A 253 -19.25 6.48 13.32
CA ALA A 253 -19.30 7.81 13.89
C ALA A 253 -18.90 8.87 12.84
N HIS A 254 -19.60 10.01 12.83
CA HIS A 254 -19.34 11.13 11.92
C HIS A 254 -19.54 10.81 10.41
N CYS A 255 -20.30 9.77 10.07
CA CYS A 255 -20.76 9.52 8.70
C CYS A 255 -21.97 10.42 8.42
N ALA A 256 -21.70 11.71 8.17
CA ALA A 256 -22.73 12.75 8.13
C ALA A 256 -23.74 12.56 6.97
N SER A 257 -23.35 11.93 5.87
CA SER A 257 -24.21 11.64 4.71
C SER A 257 -24.93 10.29 4.80
N LEU A 258 -24.67 9.47 5.83
CA LEU A 258 -25.24 8.12 5.94
C LEU A 258 -26.76 8.19 6.11
N ILE A 259 -27.50 7.61 5.15
CA ILE A 259 -28.95 7.62 5.06
C ILE A 259 -29.54 6.32 5.59
N SER A 260 -28.95 5.18 5.23
CA SER A 260 -29.44 3.85 5.61
C SER A 260 -28.32 2.84 5.79
N VAL A 261 -28.59 1.85 6.61
CA VAL A 261 -27.76 0.66 6.81
C VAL A 261 -28.69 -0.55 6.77
N ASP A 262 -28.37 -1.53 5.91
CA ASP A 262 -29.09 -2.79 5.83
C ASP A 262 -28.62 -3.75 6.92
N TRP A 263 -29.46 -3.94 7.93
CA TRP A 263 -29.13 -4.69 9.13
C TRP A 263 -29.24 -6.19 8.94
N SER A 264 -28.34 -6.90 9.62
CA SER A 264 -28.41 -8.35 9.78
C SER A 264 -29.36 -8.74 10.93
N ASP A 265 -30.22 -9.73 10.70
CA ASP A 265 -30.98 -10.38 11.78
C ASP A 265 -30.08 -11.12 12.79
N LYS A 266 -28.80 -11.30 12.45
CA LYS A 266 -27.80 -11.96 13.29
C LYS A 266 -27.09 -10.99 14.25
N LEU A 267 -27.35 -9.69 14.14
CA LEU A 267 -26.66 -8.67 14.92
C LEU A 267 -27.00 -8.81 16.41
N THR A 268 -26.01 -9.09 17.23
CA THR A 268 -26.15 -9.33 18.67
C THR A 268 -25.66 -8.16 19.53
N ALA A 269 -24.80 -7.28 18.98
CA ALA A 269 -24.23 -6.17 19.71
C ALA A 269 -23.94 -4.98 18.83
N ILE A 270 -24.27 -3.78 19.34
CA ILE A 270 -23.88 -2.48 18.77
C ILE A 270 -23.09 -1.74 19.83
N GLY A 271 -21.88 -1.35 19.49
CA GLY A 271 -20.96 -0.63 20.39
C GLY A 271 -21.37 0.83 20.64
N ASP A 272 -20.81 1.43 21.67
CA ASP A 272 -21.09 2.82 22.05
C ASP A 272 -20.77 3.79 20.90
N ASN A 273 -21.63 4.79 20.72
CA ASN A 273 -21.45 5.85 19.72
C ASN A 273 -21.30 5.33 18.27
N ALA A 274 -21.77 4.12 17.96
CA ALA A 274 -21.59 3.52 16.63
C ALA A 274 -22.04 4.44 15.48
N PHE A 275 -23.07 5.27 15.70
CA PHE A 275 -23.64 6.22 14.75
C PHE A 275 -23.62 7.67 15.24
N LEU A 276 -22.67 8.01 16.12
CA LEU A 276 -22.53 9.37 16.61
C LEU A 276 -22.43 10.35 15.43
N ASN A 277 -23.26 11.39 15.41
CA ASN A 277 -23.30 12.41 14.35
C ASN A 277 -23.61 11.89 12.92
N CYS A 278 -24.30 10.78 12.77
CA CYS A 278 -24.93 10.36 11.50
C CYS A 278 -26.23 11.14 11.32
N THR A 279 -26.16 12.39 10.87
CA THR A 279 -27.26 13.34 10.91
C THR A 279 -28.40 13.05 9.95
N LEU A 280 -28.16 12.23 8.91
CA LEU A 280 -29.17 11.87 7.90
C LEU A 280 -29.73 10.46 8.08
N LEU A 281 -29.20 9.65 9.01
CA LEU A 281 -29.60 8.26 9.21
C LEU A 281 -31.07 8.17 9.64
N ARG A 282 -31.83 7.30 8.94
CA ARG A 282 -33.28 7.09 9.12
C ARG A 282 -33.62 5.66 9.45
#